data_6639c72c5c541ba0ef76631527f84b07
#
_entry.id   6639c72c5c541ba0ef76631527f84b07
#
_cell.length_a   1.000
_cell.length_b   1.000
_cell.length_c   1.000
_cell.angle_alpha   90.00
_cell.angle_beta   90.00
_cell.angle_gamma   90.00
#
_symmetry.space_group_name_H-M   'P 1'
#
loop_
_entity.id
_entity.type
_entity.pdbx_description
1 polymer ?
#
loop_
_entity_poly.entity_id
_entity_poly.type
_entity_poly.pdbx_seq_one_letter_code
_entity_poly.pdbx_strand_id
1 'polypeptide(L)'
;SIPYNISTNIIGKIVFESSATISYLIVEYGFAKMLLDTNRSLALLLMAEVDISILAKIPRYYFHPKPKVDSALIVLKRKPAKMAFKERKKYETFVMKWVNKEYEKLFTKNQFNKALKHARIYDINNISFEQFVSLFNSYKIFNG
;
A
#
# COMPACT_ATOMS: atom_id res chain seq x y z
N SER A 1 13.06 -15.06 -9.51
CA SER A 1 12.34 -13.92 -8.89
C SER A 1 13.30 -12.78 -8.59
N ILE A 2 12.79 -11.58 -8.48
CA ILE A 2 13.57 -10.38 -8.20
C ILE A 2 13.89 -10.34 -6.70
N PRO A 3 15.16 -10.13 -6.30
CA PRO A 3 15.51 -9.97 -4.89
C PRO A 3 14.77 -8.79 -4.22
N TYR A 4 14.53 -8.92 -2.94
CA TYR A 4 13.70 -8.03 -2.15
C TYR A 4 14.08 -6.53 -2.23
N ASN A 5 15.35 -6.21 -2.04
CA ASN A 5 15.84 -4.83 -2.07
C ASN A 5 15.78 -4.21 -3.47
N ILE A 6 15.88 -5.02 -4.52
CA ILE A 6 15.78 -4.58 -5.90
C ILE A 6 14.30 -4.43 -6.29
N SER A 7 13.43 -5.31 -5.76
CA SER A 7 11.99 -5.26 -6.01
C SER A 7 11.36 -3.93 -5.62
N THR A 8 11.76 -3.38 -4.47
CA THR A 8 11.25 -2.07 -4.02
C THR A 8 11.56 -0.97 -5.03
N ASN A 9 12.79 -0.92 -5.54
CA ASN A 9 13.20 0.07 -6.54
C ASN A 9 12.45 -0.10 -7.86
N ILE A 10 12.31 -1.33 -8.34
CA ILE A 10 11.63 -1.61 -9.61
C ILE A 10 10.17 -1.23 -9.53
N ILE A 11 9.49 -1.61 -8.45
CA ILE A 11 8.07 -1.28 -8.25
C ILE A 11 7.88 0.23 -8.15
N GLY A 12 8.74 0.92 -7.42
CA GLY A 12 8.71 2.38 -7.35
C GLY A 12 8.82 3.03 -8.72
N LYS A 13 9.74 2.56 -9.56
CA LYS A 13 9.88 3.06 -10.92
C LYS A 13 8.65 2.78 -11.78
N ILE A 14 8.09 1.59 -11.70
CA ILE A 14 6.89 1.23 -12.46
C ILE A 14 5.72 2.12 -12.04
N VAL A 15 5.48 2.28 -10.74
CA VAL A 15 4.30 2.97 -10.23
C VAL A 15 4.42 4.48 -10.38
N PHE A 16 5.58 5.06 -10.04
CA PHE A 16 5.73 6.51 -9.94
C PHE A 16 6.42 7.17 -11.14
N GLU A 17 7.19 6.41 -11.93
CA GLU A 17 7.97 6.97 -13.02
C GLU A 17 7.57 6.47 -14.40
N SER A 18 6.79 5.38 -14.50
CA SER A 18 6.33 4.87 -15.80
C SER A 18 4.85 5.15 -16.03
N SER A 19 4.40 4.98 -17.27
CA SER A 19 3.00 5.10 -17.67
C SER A 19 2.33 3.74 -17.88
N ALA A 20 2.98 2.66 -17.45
CA ALA A 20 2.44 1.32 -17.60
C ALA A 20 1.07 1.19 -16.92
N THR A 21 0.07 0.65 -17.64
CA THR A 21 -1.28 0.47 -17.12
C THR A 21 -1.42 -0.85 -16.36
N ILE A 22 -0.75 -1.89 -16.84
CA ILE A 22 -0.73 -3.21 -16.21
C ILE A 22 0.71 -3.70 -16.21
N SER A 23 1.17 -4.23 -15.08
CA SER A 23 2.51 -4.82 -14.95
C SER A 23 2.42 -6.15 -14.21
N TYR A 24 3.14 -7.13 -14.72
CA TYR A 24 3.25 -8.47 -14.11
C TYR A 24 4.69 -8.66 -13.64
N LEU A 25 4.86 -9.12 -12.42
CA LEU A 25 6.18 -9.31 -11.82
C LEU A 25 6.22 -10.61 -11.04
N ILE A 26 7.39 -11.26 -11.06
CA ILE A 26 7.67 -12.38 -10.18
C ILE A 26 8.62 -11.88 -9.10
N VAL A 27 8.16 -11.91 -7.86
CA VAL A 27 8.90 -11.42 -6.69
C VAL A 27 8.91 -12.50 -5.61
N GLU A 28 9.74 -12.32 -4.59
CA GLU A 28 9.69 -13.21 -3.42
C GLU A 28 8.31 -13.14 -2.77
N TYR A 29 7.78 -14.29 -2.35
CA TYR A 29 6.43 -14.39 -1.78
C TYR A 29 6.26 -13.52 -0.53
N GLY A 30 7.27 -13.48 0.34
CA GLY A 30 7.25 -12.63 1.53
C GLY A 30 7.16 -11.15 1.18
N PHE A 31 7.84 -10.73 0.13
CA PHE A 31 7.77 -9.36 -0.37
C PHE A 31 6.37 -9.04 -0.92
N ALA A 32 5.79 -9.96 -1.67
CA ALA A 32 4.43 -9.79 -2.21
C ALA A 32 3.41 -9.60 -1.07
N LYS A 33 3.53 -10.37 0.00
CA LYS A 33 2.65 -10.20 1.18
C LYS A 33 2.83 -8.85 1.84
N MET A 34 4.07 -8.35 1.89
CA MET A 34 4.36 -7.02 2.44
C MET A 34 3.69 -5.89 1.66
N LEU A 35 3.60 -6.03 0.34
CA LEU A 35 2.94 -5.04 -0.51
C LEU A 35 1.44 -4.92 -0.22
N LEU A 36 0.85 -5.92 0.42
CA LEU A 36 -0.57 -5.95 0.78
C LEU A 36 -0.83 -5.64 2.25
N ASP A 37 0.23 -5.38 3.02
CA ASP A 37 0.14 -5.12 4.45
C ASP A 37 -0.10 -3.62 4.72
N THR A 38 -1.34 -3.27 5.05
CA THR A 38 -1.75 -1.88 5.31
C THR A 38 -1.15 -1.29 6.60
N ASN A 39 -0.38 -2.05 7.36
CA ASN A 39 0.41 -1.51 8.47
C ASN A 39 1.74 -0.91 7.99
N ARG A 40 2.06 -1.05 6.71
CA ARG A 40 3.31 -0.57 6.11
C ARG A 40 3.08 0.62 5.20
N SER A 41 3.97 1.60 5.30
CA SER A 41 3.90 2.81 4.48
C SER A 41 3.99 2.50 2.98
N LEU A 42 4.87 1.58 2.60
CA LEU A 42 5.03 1.22 1.19
C LEU A 42 3.72 0.71 0.58
N ALA A 43 3.02 -0.18 1.27
CA ALA A 43 1.74 -0.70 0.81
C ALA A 43 0.71 0.42 0.63
N LEU A 44 0.57 1.28 1.64
CA LEU A 44 -0.39 2.38 1.61
C LEU A 44 -0.09 3.39 0.50
N LEU A 45 1.19 3.68 0.26
CA LEU A 45 1.59 4.61 -0.80
C LEU A 45 1.33 4.02 -2.19
N LEU A 46 1.64 2.74 -2.39
CA LEU A 46 1.42 2.08 -3.67
C LEU A 46 -0.06 1.88 -3.97
N MET A 47 -0.85 1.49 -2.97
CA MET A 47 -2.28 1.22 -3.15
C MET A 47 -3.09 2.45 -3.56
N ALA A 48 -2.58 3.65 -3.29
CA ALA A 48 -3.20 4.87 -3.79
C ALA A 48 -3.09 5.02 -5.30
N GLU A 49 -2.10 4.38 -5.92
CA GLU A 49 -1.79 4.53 -7.35
C GLU A 49 -2.19 3.30 -8.17
N VAL A 50 -2.10 2.11 -7.57
CA VAL A 50 -2.34 0.83 -8.27
C VAL A 50 -3.14 -0.13 -7.41
N ASP A 51 -3.87 -1.02 -8.09
CA ASP A 51 -4.43 -2.22 -7.46
C ASP A 51 -3.37 -3.31 -7.55
N ILE A 52 -3.08 -3.94 -6.43
CA ILE A 52 -2.06 -4.99 -6.33
C ILE A 52 -2.74 -6.31 -5.99
N SER A 53 -2.44 -7.36 -6.76
CA SER A 53 -2.97 -8.70 -6.51
C SER A 53 -1.88 -9.75 -6.65
N ILE A 54 -1.94 -10.77 -5.82
CA ILE A 54 -1.14 -11.99 -5.98
C ILE A 54 -1.96 -12.96 -6.83
N LEU A 55 -1.49 -13.25 -8.04
CA LEU A 55 -2.17 -14.17 -8.95
C LEU A 55 -1.85 -15.62 -8.64
N ALA A 56 -0.61 -15.90 -8.24
CA ALA A 56 -0.17 -17.26 -7.97
C ALA A 56 1.03 -17.25 -7.02
N LYS A 57 1.08 -18.25 -6.16
CA LYS A 57 2.28 -18.59 -5.41
C LYS A 57 3.06 -19.62 -6.22
N ILE A 58 4.34 -19.36 -6.46
CA ILE A 58 5.19 -20.23 -7.26
C ILE A 58 6.17 -20.92 -6.33
N PRO A 59 6.01 -22.22 -6.08
CA PRO A 59 6.92 -22.97 -5.22
C PRO A 59 8.35 -22.91 -5.73
N ARG A 60 9.29 -22.85 -4.81
CA ARG A 60 10.74 -22.72 -5.13
C ARG A 60 11.27 -23.85 -5.99
N TYR A 61 10.66 -25.04 -5.92
CA TYR A 61 11.11 -26.19 -6.69
C TYR A 61 10.83 -26.08 -8.20
N TYR A 62 10.04 -25.09 -8.64
CA TYR A 62 9.82 -24.85 -10.07
C TYR A 62 11.00 -24.13 -10.73
N PHE A 63 11.92 -23.60 -9.94
CA PHE A 63 13.10 -22.89 -10.47
C PHE A 63 14.34 -23.76 -10.44
N HIS A 64 15.25 -23.52 -11.42
CA HIS A 64 16.54 -24.17 -11.45
C HIS A 64 17.63 -23.14 -11.78
N PRO A 65 18.62 -22.92 -10.88
CA PRO A 65 18.75 -23.52 -9.55
C PRO A 65 17.63 -23.10 -8.60
N LYS A 66 17.33 -24.00 -7.65
CA LYS A 66 16.24 -23.77 -6.67
C LYS A 66 16.58 -22.60 -5.75
N PRO A 67 15.73 -21.56 -5.67
CA PRO A 67 15.93 -20.45 -4.72
C PRO A 67 15.63 -20.89 -3.29
N LYS A 68 15.97 -20.01 -2.32
CA LYS A 68 15.75 -20.29 -0.90
C LYS A 68 14.31 -20.11 -0.46
N VAL A 69 13.53 -19.32 -1.19
CA VAL A 69 12.15 -18.97 -0.82
C VAL A 69 11.23 -19.12 -2.03
N ASP A 70 9.95 -19.27 -1.75
CA ASP A 70 8.92 -19.30 -2.77
C ASP A 70 8.74 -17.91 -3.39
N SER A 71 8.23 -17.87 -4.62
CA SER A 71 7.95 -16.65 -5.35
C SER A 71 6.45 -16.43 -5.48
N ALA A 72 6.08 -15.25 -5.92
CA ALA A 72 4.71 -14.92 -6.25
C ALA A 72 4.67 -14.19 -7.58
N LEU A 73 3.68 -14.53 -8.40
CA LEU A 73 3.33 -13.74 -9.57
C LEU A 73 2.32 -12.68 -9.11
N ILE A 74 2.72 -11.42 -9.22
CA ILE A 74 1.86 -10.29 -8.86
C ILE A 74 1.45 -9.50 -10.09
N VAL A 75 0.31 -8.84 -10.01
CA VAL A 75 -0.14 -7.89 -11.01
C VAL A 75 -0.38 -6.54 -10.35
N LEU A 76 0.09 -5.51 -11.02
CA LEU A 76 -0.12 -4.11 -10.65
C LEU A 76 -1.01 -3.49 -11.74
N LYS A 77 -2.20 -3.05 -11.37
CA LYS A 77 -3.11 -2.36 -12.30
C LYS A 77 -3.23 -0.91 -11.88
N ARG A 78 -2.88 0.00 -12.79
CA ARG A 78 -2.95 1.43 -12.50
C ARG A 78 -4.40 1.86 -12.35
N LYS A 79 -4.67 2.61 -11.29
CA LYS A 79 -5.99 3.19 -11.04
C LYS A 79 -6.25 4.31 -12.06
N PRO A 80 -7.49 4.43 -12.57
CA PRO A 80 -7.81 5.43 -13.59
C PRO A 80 -7.74 6.87 -13.05
N ALA A 81 -8.11 7.09 -11.79
CA ALA A 81 -8.06 8.42 -11.18
C ALA A 81 -6.75 8.58 -10.42
N LYS A 82 -5.98 9.62 -10.76
CA LYS A 82 -4.76 9.97 -10.05
C LYS A 82 -5.03 11.10 -9.06
N MET A 83 -4.38 11.02 -7.90
CA MET A 83 -4.37 12.14 -6.97
C MET A 83 -3.63 13.33 -7.59
N ALA A 84 -4.17 14.54 -7.39
CA ALA A 84 -3.43 15.76 -7.70
C ALA A 84 -2.16 15.82 -6.84
N PHE A 85 -1.12 16.48 -7.34
CA PHE A 85 0.18 16.57 -6.66
C PHE A 85 0.05 17.06 -5.22
N LYS A 86 -0.74 18.12 -4.99
CA LYS A 86 -0.97 18.69 -3.66
C LYS A 86 -1.62 17.70 -2.71
N GLU A 87 -2.61 16.96 -3.19
CA GLU A 87 -3.30 15.93 -2.40
C GLU A 87 -2.37 14.75 -2.11
N ARG A 88 -1.53 14.36 -3.07
CA ARG A 88 -0.55 13.29 -2.88
C ARG A 88 0.43 13.63 -1.77
N LYS A 89 0.92 14.86 -1.72
CA LYS A 89 1.80 15.33 -0.64
C LYS A 89 1.12 15.21 0.73
N LYS A 90 -0.13 15.64 0.81
CA LYS A 90 -0.93 15.54 2.03
C LYS A 90 -1.13 14.07 2.42
N TYR A 91 -1.40 13.21 1.45
CA TYR A 91 -1.57 11.78 1.66
C TYR A 91 -0.28 11.13 2.18
N GLU A 92 0.86 11.42 1.57
CA GLU A 92 2.16 10.91 2.01
C GLU A 92 2.44 11.27 3.47
N THR A 93 2.21 12.52 3.84
CA THR A 93 2.38 12.98 5.22
C THR A 93 1.44 12.25 6.18
N PHE A 94 0.18 12.06 5.78
CA PHE A 94 -0.80 11.33 6.55
C PHE A 94 -0.37 9.88 6.76
N VAL A 95 0.08 9.20 5.70
CA VAL A 95 0.57 7.82 5.76
C VAL A 95 1.71 7.68 6.77
N MET A 96 2.71 8.56 6.69
CA MET A 96 3.88 8.46 7.57
C MET A 96 3.52 8.66 9.03
N LYS A 97 2.67 9.63 9.34
CA LYS A 97 2.20 9.85 10.72
C LYS A 97 1.36 8.68 11.21
N TRP A 98 0.49 8.15 10.36
CA TRP A 98 -0.35 6.99 10.70
C TRP A 98 0.49 5.76 11.02
N VAL A 99 1.43 5.41 10.16
CA VAL A 99 2.29 4.24 10.33
C VAL A 99 3.16 4.37 11.59
N ASN A 100 3.60 5.60 11.92
CA ASN A 100 4.35 5.89 13.13
C ASN A 100 3.46 5.98 14.38
N LYS A 101 2.15 5.73 14.24
CA LYS A 101 1.19 5.78 15.35
C LYS A 101 1.09 7.15 16.00
N GLU A 102 1.33 8.20 15.23
CA GLU A 102 1.23 9.58 15.68
C GLU A 102 -0.18 10.13 15.43
N TYR A 103 -1.18 9.41 15.91
CA TYR A 103 -2.60 9.71 15.64
C TYR A 103 -3.01 11.08 16.19
N GLU A 104 -2.42 11.50 17.30
CA GLU A 104 -2.67 12.79 17.93
C GLU A 104 -2.21 13.96 17.06
N LYS A 105 -1.30 13.72 16.13
CA LYS A 105 -0.88 14.74 15.15
C LYS A 105 -1.83 14.86 13.97
N LEU A 106 -2.72 13.89 13.80
CA LEU A 106 -3.67 13.84 12.68
C LEU A 106 -5.06 14.27 13.12
N PHE A 107 -5.50 13.86 14.30
CA PHE A 107 -6.84 14.05 14.79
C PHE A 107 -6.84 14.48 16.26
N THR A 108 -7.81 15.30 16.64
CA THR A 108 -8.18 15.39 18.06
C THR A 108 -8.79 14.05 18.49
N LYS A 109 -8.87 13.81 19.80
CA LYS A 109 -9.46 12.57 20.32
C LYS A 109 -10.88 12.35 19.80
N ASN A 110 -11.69 13.41 19.78
CA ASN A 110 -13.08 13.36 19.32
C ASN A 110 -13.15 13.10 17.81
N GLN A 111 -12.30 13.77 17.03
CA GLN A 111 -12.20 13.56 15.57
C GLN A 111 -11.78 12.12 15.26
N PHE A 112 -10.81 11.59 16.00
CA PHE A 112 -10.33 10.23 15.79
C PHE A 112 -11.43 9.21 16.01
N ASN A 113 -12.17 9.34 17.11
CA ASN A 113 -13.29 8.44 17.40
C ASN A 113 -14.35 8.49 16.29
N LYS A 114 -14.68 9.70 15.81
CA LYS A 114 -15.62 9.86 14.69
C LYS A 114 -15.11 9.23 13.39
N ALA A 115 -13.82 9.43 13.09
CA ALA A 115 -13.21 8.88 11.87
C ALA A 115 -13.18 7.35 11.89
N LEU A 116 -12.82 6.76 13.03
CA LEU A 116 -12.82 5.30 13.20
C LEU A 116 -14.23 4.73 13.05
N LYS A 117 -15.20 5.35 13.68
CA LYS A 117 -16.60 4.92 13.60
C LYS A 117 -17.13 5.01 12.17
N HIS A 118 -16.85 6.11 11.49
CA HIS A 118 -17.28 6.30 10.10
C HIS A 118 -16.67 5.28 9.16
N ALA A 119 -15.40 4.94 9.37
CA ALA A 119 -14.70 3.92 8.60
C ALA A 119 -15.04 2.49 9.02
N ARG A 120 -15.83 2.31 10.08
CA ARG A 120 -16.20 1.00 10.66
C ARG A 120 -14.96 0.20 11.07
N ILE A 121 -13.99 0.88 11.67
CA ILE A 121 -12.75 0.27 12.15
C ILE A 121 -12.94 -0.15 13.60
N TYR A 122 -12.80 -1.43 13.87
CA TYR A 122 -12.89 -2.00 15.22
C TYR A 122 -11.54 -2.46 15.73
N ASP A 123 -10.61 -2.78 14.84
CA ASP A 123 -9.24 -3.13 15.15
C ASP A 123 -8.30 -2.29 14.27
N ILE A 124 -7.65 -1.32 14.88
CA ILE A 124 -6.78 -0.36 14.20
C ILE A 124 -5.56 -1.03 13.55
N ASN A 125 -5.20 -2.24 14.00
CA ASN A 125 -4.06 -2.99 13.45
C ASN A 125 -4.45 -3.87 12.26
N ASN A 126 -5.73 -3.93 11.92
CA ASN A 126 -6.23 -4.76 10.84
C ASN A 126 -7.29 -3.98 10.05
N ILE A 127 -6.83 -3.07 9.22
CA ILE A 127 -7.70 -2.24 8.39
C ILE A 127 -7.48 -2.54 6.92
N SER A 128 -8.54 -2.38 6.11
CA SER A 128 -8.43 -2.46 4.66
C SER A 128 -7.92 -1.13 4.10
N PHE A 129 -7.49 -1.15 2.85
CA PHE A 129 -7.11 0.09 2.17
C PHE A 129 -8.30 1.06 2.08
N GLU A 130 -9.51 0.54 1.80
CA GLU A 130 -10.73 1.34 1.72
C GLU A 130 -11.04 2.03 3.05
N GLN A 131 -10.82 1.34 4.16
CA GLN A 131 -10.97 1.94 5.50
C GLN A 131 -9.93 3.02 5.72
N PHE A 132 -8.70 2.80 5.26
CA PHE A 132 -7.64 3.81 5.35
C PHE A 132 -7.98 5.06 4.53
N VAL A 133 -8.50 4.88 3.32
CA VAL A 133 -8.98 5.99 2.48
C VAL A 133 -10.08 6.77 3.19
N SER A 134 -11.00 6.09 3.86
CA SER A 134 -12.04 6.74 4.67
C SER A 134 -11.44 7.60 5.78
N LEU A 135 -10.41 7.11 6.46
CA LEU A 135 -9.69 7.90 7.47
C LEU A 135 -9.05 9.15 6.87
N PHE A 136 -8.40 9.01 5.74
CA PHE A 136 -7.78 10.15 5.04
C PHE A 136 -8.84 11.17 4.61
N ASN A 137 -9.97 10.72 4.10
CA ASN A 137 -11.08 11.60 3.71
C ASN A 137 -11.62 12.36 4.91
N SER A 138 -11.81 11.70 6.05
CA SER A 138 -12.19 12.36 7.30
C SER A 138 -11.17 13.41 7.72
N TYR A 139 -9.89 13.06 7.65
CA TYR A 139 -8.80 13.98 7.94
C TYR A 139 -8.87 15.24 7.08
N LYS A 140 -9.11 15.09 5.78
CA LYS A 140 -9.23 16.24 4.87
C LYS A 140 -10.43 17.11 5.22
N ILE A 141 -11.56 16.51 5.59
CA ILE A 141 -12.76 17.25 6.00
C ILE A 141 -12.50 18.07 7.27
N PHE A 142 -11.86 17.45 8.27
CA PHE A 142 -11.57 18.13 9.54
C PHE A 142 -10.53 19.25 9.39
N ASN A 143 -9.64 19.16 8.41
CA ASN A 143 -8.50 20.07 8.25
C ASN A 143 -8.57 20.90 6.95
N GLY A 144 -9.65 20.80 6.24
CA GLY A 144 -9.91 21.53 5.01
C GLY A 144 -10.72 22.77 5.27
#